data_1f709c66d81b5f3e2040a0fb9fa5f8c9
#
_entry.id   1f709c66d81b5f3e2040a0fb9fa5f8c9
#
_cell.length_a   1.000
_cell.length_b   1.000
_cell.length_c   1.000
_cell.angle_alpha   90.00
_cell.angle_beta   90.00
_cell.angle_gamma   90.00
#
_symmetry.space_group_name_H-M   'P 1'
#
loop_
_entity.id
_entity.type
_entity.pdbx_description
1 polymer ?
#
loop_
_entity_poly.entity_id
_entity_poly.type
_entity_poly.pdbx_seq_one_letter_code
_entity_poly.pdbx_strand_id
1 'polypeptide(L)'
;LYFLFSIILLIDIFDYSFRKSLTNFISFNKAETLKQSLKIFLLYSLITLGIFIILNIFEVRMFNSLNLAMTVISSGGFLPSNNLSNILINNSQIIIISLLMLSSFFSIFLTYNLIFTKNHNLNFFNEDIHLLFYFLTLLFIFFIFLNFDNNFSELFLSLTSSVSNIGFSLNNNSKNLSFIFLILVMIGGSFFSTSSGIRFLKIYSLF
;
A
#
# COMPACT_ATOMS: atom_id res chain seq x y z
N LEU A 1 9.99 -0.89 -7.75
CA LEU A 1 11.13 -0.14 -7.19
C LEU A 1 12.28 -0.10 -8.18
N TYR A 2 12.71 -1.22 -8.75
CA TYR A 2 13.72 -1.27 -9.81
C TYR A 2 13.35 -0.41 -11.02
N PHE A 3 12.08 -0.41 -11.43
CA PHE A 3 11.56 0.41 -12.52
C PHE A 3 11.70 1.92 -12.20
N LEU A 4 11.36 2.32 -10.99
CA LEU A 4 11.49 3.71 -10.55
C LEU A 4 12.97 4.14 -10.48
N PHE A 5 13.83 3.23 -10.01
CA PHE A 5 15.28 3.43 -9.99
C PHE A 5 15.85 3.55 -11.41
N SER A 6 15.42 2.69 -12.34
CA SER A 6 15.84 2.77 -13.74
C SER A 6 15.36 4.04 -14.43
N ILE A 7 14.14 4.52 -14.14
CA ILE A 7 13.65 5.80 -14.66
C ILE A 7 14.50 6.96 -14.13
N ILE A 8 14.85 6.97 -12.84
CA ILE A 8 15.69 8.02 -12.25
C ILE A 8 17.08 8.05 -12.91
N LEU A 9 17.67 6.88 -13.17
CA LEU A 9 18.96 6.78 -13.87
C LEU A 9 18.87 7.21 -15.33
N LEU A 10 17.73 6.95 -15.99
CA LEU A 10 17.50 7.29 -17.41
C LEU A 10 16.98 8.71 -17.59
N ILE A 11 16.69 9.45 -16.53
CA ILE A 11 16.04 10.78 -16.59
C ILE A 11 16.90 11.79 -17.37
N ASP A 12 18.21 11.56 -17.43
CA ASP A 12 19.14 12.41 -18.21
C ASP A 12 19.06 12.16 -19.74
N ILE A 13 18.46 11.03 -20.15
CA ILE A 13 18.27 10.66 -21.58
C ILE A 13 16.94 11.21 -22.10
N PHE A 14 15.99 11.53 -21.23
CA PHE A 14 14.68 12.06 -21.63
C PHE A 14 14.73 13.53 -22.03
N ASP A 15 13.86 13.90 -22.98
CA ASP A 15 13.67 15.29 -23.42
C ASP A 15 13.35 16.23 -22.26
N TYR A 16 13.78 17.48 -22.38
CA TYR A 16 13.65 18.52 -21.34
C TYR A 16 12.21 18.71 -20.83
N SER A 17 11.20 18.56 -21.67
CA SER A 17 9.78 18.67 -21.28
C SER A 17 9.33 17.56 -20.33
N PHE A 18 9.73 16.31 -20.59
CA PHE A 18 9.48 15.16 -19.73
C PHE A 18 10.23 15.27 -18.41
N ARG A 19 11.47 15.71 -18.48
CA ARG A 19 12.33 15.95 -17.32
C ARG A 19 11.74 17.00 -16.39
N LYS A 20 11.20 18.11 -16.92
CA LYS A 20 10.55 19.17 -16.15
C LYS A 20 9.27 18.67 -15.47
N SER A 21 8.47 17.86 -16.16
CA SER A 21 7.27 17.26 -15.60
C SER A 21 7.59 16.31 -14.43
N LEU A 22 8.58 15.43 -14.58
CA LEU A 22 9.01 14.50 -13.53
C LEU A 22 9.67 15.23 -12.35
N THR A 23 10.48 16.25 -12.59
CA THR A 23 11.15 17.01 -11.52
C THR A 23 10.22 17.94 -10.76
N ASN A 24 9.12 18.39 -11.35
CA ASN A 24 8.08 19.17 -10.63
C ASN A 24 7.32 18.34 -9.61
N PHE A 25 7.13 17.03 -9.87
CA PHE A 25 6.49 16.12 -8.94
C PHE A 25 7.44 15.60 -7.86
N ILE A 26 8.72 15.51 -8.16
CA ILE A 26 9.74 14.97 -7.28
C ILE A 26 10.79 16.07 -7.16
N SER A 27 10.87 16.74 -5.99
CA SER A 27 11.86 17.77 -5.71
C SER A 27 13.27 17.18 -5.54
N PHE A 28 13.76 16.46 -6.57
CA PHE A 28 15.11 15.90 -6.58
C PHE A 28 16.12 16.94 -7.01
N ASN A 29 17.05 17.24 -6.14
CA ASN A 29 18.28 17.93 -6.51
C ASN A 29 19.13 17.01 -7.40
N LYS A 30 19.45 17.43 -8.62
CA LYS A 30 20.20 16.64 -9.61
C LYS A 30 21.51 16.07 -9.09
N ALA A 31 22.22 16.80 -8.23
CA ALA A 31 23.49 16.38 -7.63
C ALA A 31 23.34 15.27 -6.57
N GLU A 32 22.14 15.04 -6.07
CA GLU A 32 21.88 14.10 -4.97
C GLU A 32 21.00 12.91 -5.36
N THR A 33 20.69 12.74 -6.65
CA THR A 33 19.77 11.69 -7.13
C THR A 33 20.17 10.28 -6.69
N LEU A 34 21.45 9.95 -6.75
CA LEU A 34 21.97 8.66 -6.28
C LEU A 34 21.82 8.48 -4.77
N LYS A 35 22.10 9.52 -3.98
CA LYS A 35 21.91 9.45 -2.52
C LYS A 35 20.44 9.30 -2.14
N GLN A 36 19.57 10.01 -2.85
CA GLN A 36 18.12 9.93 -2.61
C GLN A 36 17.55 8.58 -3.01
N SER A 37 17.97 8.00 -4.14
CA SER A 37 17.57 6.67 -4.56
C SER A 37 18.01 5.58 -3.59
N LEU A 38 19.24 5.67 -3.05
CA LEU A 38 19.73 4.76 -2.02
C LEU A 38 18.94 4.88 -0.71
N LYS A 39 18.55 6.09 -0.32
CA LYS A 39 17.71 6.31 0.87
C LYS A 39 16.32 5.70 0.69
N ILE A 40 15.69 5.86 -0.48
CA ILE A 40 14.41 5.24 -0.80
C ILE A 40 14.54 3.71 -0.77
N PHE A 41 15.60 3.15 -1.34
CA PHE A 41 15.85 1.71 -1.31
C PHE A 41 16.01 1.20 0.13
N LEU A 42 16.80 1.90 0.95
CA LEU A 42 16.98 1.58 2.37
C LEU A 42 15.65 1.61 3.12
N LEU A 43 14.83 2.63 2.91
CA LEU A 43 13.53 2.74 3.56
C LEU A 43 12.61 1.58 3.18
N TYR A 44 12.56 1.24 1.89
CA TYR A 44 11.78 0.09 1.42
C TYR A 44 12.25 -1.23 2.04
N SER A 45 13.57 -1.47 2.07
CA SER A 45 14.12 -2.67 2.67
C SER A 45 13.85 -2.72 4.19
N LEU A 46 13.88 -1.57 4.86
CA LEU A 46 13.61 -1.48 6.29
C LEU A 46 12.14 -1.77 6.61
N ILE A 47 11.21 -1.26 5.80
CA ILE A 47 9.77 -1.57 5.95
C ILE A 47 9.49 -3.05 5.65
N THR A 48 10.11 -3.64 4.60
CA THR A 48 9.94 -5.07 4.31
C THR A 48 10.45 -5.93 5.46
N LEU A 49 11.61 -5.60 6.03
CA LEU A 49 12.13 -6.28 7.21
C LEU A 49 11.23 -6.10 8.43
N GLY A 50 10.68 -4.91 8.63
CA GLY A 50 9.72 -4.65 9.71
C GLY A 50 8.47 -5.53 9.60
N ILE A 51 7.85 -5.60 8.43
CA ILE A 51 6.69 -6.48 8.19
C ILE A 51 7.07 -7.95 8.38
N PHE A 52 8.20 -8.37 7.86
CA PHE A 52 8.71 -9.73 8.03
C PHE A 52 8.87 -10.11 9.52
N ILE A 53 9.48 -9.23 10.32
CA ILE A 53 9.67 -9.47 11.77
C ILE A 53 8.32 -9.53 12.49
N ILE A 54 7.39 -8.61 12.18
CA ILE A 54 6.04 -8.61 12.79
C ILE A 54 5.33 -9.93 12.50
N LEU A 55 5.31 -10.38 11.24
CA LEU A 55 4.67 -11.65 10.87
C LEU A 55 5.30 -12.87 11.55
N ASN A 56 6.63 -12.87 11.75
CA ASN A 56 7.31 -13.93 12.50
C ASN A 56 6.94 -13.93 13.99
N ILE A 57 6.79 -12.77 14.62
CA ILE A 57 6.33 -12.66 16.02
C ILE A 57 4.93 -13.30 16.20
N PHE A 58 4.08 -13.20 15.16
CA PHE A 58 2.75 -13.83 15.14
C PHE A 58 2.76 -15.27 14.63
N GLU A 59 3.91 -15.94 14.71
CA GLU A 59 4.06 -17.37 14.40
C GLU A 59 3.72 -17.74 12.95
N VAL A 60 3.79 -16.79 12.01
CA VAL A 60 3.71 -17.12 10.58
C VAL A 60 5.03 -17.75 10.16
N ARG A 61 4.97 -18.88 9.44
CA ARG A 61 6.15 -19.61 8.96
C ARG A 61 7.12 -18.69 8.22
N MET A 62 8.40 -18.75 8.54
CA MET A 62 9.45 -17.81 8.07
C MET A 62 9.44 -17.61 6.54
N PHE A 63 9.32 -18.66 5.76
CA PHE A 63 9.24 -18.58 4.30
C PHE A 63 7.99 -17.82 3.83
N ASN A 64 6.84 -18.09 4.46
CA ASN A 64 5.59 -17.43 4.13
C ASN A 64 5.61 -15.95 4.55
N SER A 65 6.16 -15.63 5.72
CA SER A 65 6.25 -14.25 6.22
C SER A 65 7.13 -13.38 5.32
N LEU A 66 8.22 -13.91 4.78
CA LEU A 66 9.07 -13.20 3.83
C LEU A 66 8.32 -12.92 2.51
N ASN A 67 7.66 -13.93 1.95
CA ASN A 67 6.87 -13.75 0.72
C ASN A 67 5.71 -12.77 0.93
N LEU A 68 4.98 -12.87 2.05
CA LEU A 68 3.90 -11.95 2.38
C LEU A 68 4.42 -10.51 2.58
N ALA A 69 5.55 -10.33 3.24
CA ALA A 69 6.14 -9.00 3.41
C ALA A 69 6.49 -8.34 2.07
N MET A 70 7.12 -9.10 1.16
CA MET A 70 7.42 -8.61 -0.18
C MET A 70 6.15 -8.27 -0.98
N THR A 71 5.14 -9.12 -0.89
CA THR A 71 3.87 -8.97 -1.61
C THR A 71 3.07 -7.76 -1.09
N VAL A 72 3.02 -7.57 0.22
CA VAL A 72 2.32 -6.43 0.83
C VAL A 72 2.92 -5.11 0.38
N ILE A 73 4.23 -4.97 0.41
CA ILE A 73 4.88 -3.70 0.02
C ILE A 73 4.80 -3.43 -1.47
N SER A 74 4.90 -4.48 -2.30
CA SER A 74 4.81 -4.31 -3.75
C SER A 74 3.37 -4.21 -4.25
N SER A 75 2.35 -4.43 -3.40
CA SER A 75 0.95 -4.65 -3.78
C SER A 75 0.79 -5.70 -4.88
N GLY A 76 1.60 -6.76 -4.81
CA GLY A 76 1.74 -7.73 -5.89
C GLY A 76 0.72 -8.86 -5.89
N GLY A 77 0.07 -9.16 -4.76
CA GLY A 77 -0.94 -10.22 -4.63
C GLY A 77 -0.43 -11.66 -4.76
N PHE A 78 0.89 -11.88 -4.80
CA PHE A 78 1.46 -13.22 -4.94
C PHE A 78 1.49 -13.97 -3.61
N LEU A 79 1.01 -15.21 -3.65
CA LEU A 79 1.01 -16.12 -2.51
C LEU A 79 1.95 -17.32 -2.78
N PRO A 80 2.65 -17.80 -1.75
CA PRO A 80 3.48 -19.02 -1.87
C PRO A 80 2.64 -20.31 -1.91
N SER A 81 1.33 -20.23 -1.67
CA SER A 81 0.37 -21.34 -1.75
C SER A 81 -0.89 -20.90 -2.48
N ASN A 82 -1.70 -21.87 -2.94
CA ASN A 82 -2.91 -21.57 -3.70
C ASN A 82 -3.97 -20.79 -2.89
N ASN A 83 -3.98 -20.92 -1.56
CA ASN A 83 -4.97 -20.29 -0.69
C ASN A 83 -4.28 -19.59 0.48
N LEU A 84 -4.75 -18.39 0.81
CA LEU A 84 -4.27 -17.64 1.97
C LEU A 84 -4.60 -18.34 3.29
N SER A 85 -5.73 -19.05 3.36
CA SER A 85 -6.16 -19.84 4.53
C SER A 85 -5.16 -20.94 4.95
N ASN A 86 -4.33 -21.41 4.01
CA ASN A 86 -3.27 -22.38 4.31
C ASN A 86 -2.05 -21.75 4.98
N ILE A 87 -1.92 -20.42 4.88
CA ILE A 87 -0.79 -19.67 5.42
C ILE A 87 -1.15 -19.04 6.77
N LEU A 88 -2.36 -18.46 6.86
CA LEU A 88 -2.88 -17.77 8.02
C LEU A 88 -3.94 -18.66 8.69
N ILE A 89 -3.60 -19.21 9.85
CA ILE A 89 -4.46 -20.15 10.58
C ILE A 89 -5.28 -19.41 11.63
N ASN A 90 -4.70 -18.39 12.27
CA ASN A 90 -5.30 -17.68 13.38
C ASN A 90 -5.94 -16.34 12.95
N ASN A 91 -7.06 -15.98 13.58
CA ASN A 91 -7.72 -14.68 13.34
C ASN A 91 -6.79 -13.49 13.65
N SER A 92 -5.88 -13.61 14.64
CA SER A 92 -4.89 -12.58 14.95
C SER A 92 -3.90 -12.36 13.78
N GLN A 93 -3.47 -13.41 13.11
CA GLN A 93 -2.61 -13.31 11.92
C GLN A 93 -3.32 -12.59 10.77
N ILE A 94 -4.62 -12.88 10.58
CA ILE A 94 -5.45 -12.23 9.55
C ILE A 94 -5.59 -10.73 9.83
N ILE A 95 -5.87 -10.34 11.06
CA ILE A 95 -6.02 -8.92 11.44
C ILE A 95 -4.71 -8.18 11.26
N ILE A 96 -3.59 -8.78 11.65
CA ILE A 96 -2.29 -8.13 11.54
C ILE A 96 -1.87 -7.95 10.09
N ILE A 97 -2.01 -8.96 9.25
CA ILE A 97 -1.68 -8.79 7.85
C ILE A 97 -2.57 -7.72 7.20
N SER A 98 -3.85 -7.64 7.59
CA SER A 98 -4.77 -6.61 7.12
C SER A 98 -4.30 -5.21 7.50
N LEU A 99 -3.83 -5.01 8.73
CA LEU A 99 -3.23 -3.74 9.17
C LEU A 99 -1.93 -3.42 8.41
N LEU A 100 -1.09 -4.43 8.18
CA LEU A 100 0.15 -4.25 7.42
C LEU A 100 -0.12 -3.89 5.95
N MET A 101 -1.20 -4.38 5.35
CA MET A 101 -1.62 -4.00 3.99
C MET A 101 -1.93 -2.50 3.87
N LEU A 102 -2.41 -1.85 4.92
CA LEU A 102 -2.62 -0.41 4.92
C LEU A 102 -1.32 0.38 4.72
N SER A 103 -0.17 -0.19 5.04
CA SER A 103 1.12 0.46 4.76
C SER A 103 1.38 0.69 3.28
N SER A 104 0.81 -0.12 2.40
CA SER A 104 0.89 0.06 0.95
C SER A 104 -0.12 1.08 0.40
N PHE A 105 -1.17 1.38 1.16
CA PHE A 105 -2.21 2.33 0.80
C PHE A 105 -1.81 3.77 1.11
N PHE A 106 -1.12 3.99 2.23
CA PHE A 106 -0.62 5.30 2.63
C PHE A 106 0.70 5.66 1.93
N SER A 107 1.07 6.93 1.98
CA SER A 107 2.26 7.45 1.32
C SER A 107 3.55 7.03 2.03
N ILE A 108 4.27 6.08 1.46
CA ILE A 108 5.62 5.74 1.92
C ILE A 108 6.59 6.93 1.77
N PHE A 109 6.35 7.77 0.77
CA PHE A 109 7.18 8.93 0.50
C PHE A 109 7.05 10.02 1.57
N LEU A 110 5.92 10.07 2.25
CA LEU A 110 5.69 10.96 3.37
C LEU A 110 6.59 10.59 4.55
N THR A 111 6.75 9.30 4.80
CA THR A 111 7.69 8.79 5.79
C THR A 111 9.13 9.19 5.44
N TYR A 112 9.47 9.18 4.14
CA TYR A 112 10.76 9.66 3.65
C TYR A 112 10.95 11.16 3.93
N ASN A 113 9.99 12.01 3.60
CA ASN A 113 10.06 13.45 3.86
C ASN A 113 10.14 13.76 5.36
N LEU A 114 9.38 13.05 6.21
CA LEU A 114 9.42 13.23 7.66
C LEU A 114 10.76 12.81 8.29
N ILE A 115 11.36 11.73 7.78
CA ILE A 115 12.58 11.17 8.38
C ILE A 115 13.86 11.84 7.84
N PHE A 116 13.88 12.20 6.55
CA PHE A 116 15.12 12.58 5.86
C PHE A 116 15.20 14.03 5.40
N THR A 117 14.09 14.77 5.35
CA THR A 117 14.08 16.18 4.92
C THR A 117 13.58 17.09 6.03
N LYS A 118 14.28 18.24 6.22
CA LYS A 118 13.88 19.27 7.20
C LYS A 118 12.71 20.15 6.75
N ASN A 119 12.32 20.06 5.47
CA ASN A 119 11.24 20.88 4.91
C ASN A 119 9.93 20.10 4.95
N HIS A 120 9.08 20.45 5.91
CA HIS A 120 7.73 19.89 6.06
C HIS A 120 6.79 20.49 5.00
N ASN A 121 6.63 19.83 3.88
CA ASN A 121 5.50 20.10 2.99
C ASN A 121 4.24 19.46 3.59
N LEU A 122 3.50 20.24 4.37
CA LEU A 122 2.27 19.84 5.07
C LEU A 122 1.16 19.30 4.14
N ASN A 123 1.24 19.58 2.84
CA ASN A 123 0.20 19.20 1.87
C ASN A 123 0.03 17.68 1.71
N PHE A 124 1.09 16.88 1.82
CA PHE A 124 1.00 15.43 1.74
C PHE A 124 0.41 14.79 2.99
N PHE A 125 0.62 15.38 4.14
CA PHE A 125 0.02 14.93 5.39
C PHE A 125 -1.51 15.05 5.36
N ASN A 126 -2.03 16.11 4.74
CA ASN A 126 -3.47 16.28 4.56
C ASN A 126 -4.09 15.18 3.69
N GLU A 127 -3.40 14.74 2.63
CA GLU A 127 -3.89 13.64 1.79
C GLU A 127 -4.06 12.34 2.58
N ASP A 128 -3.06 11.94 3.36
CA ASP A 128 -3.11 10.71 4.15
C ASP A 128 -4.20 10.76 5.24
N ILE A 129 -4.46 11.95 5.83
CA ILE A 129 -5.56 12.14 6.77
C ILE A 129 -6.91 11.93 6.08
N HIS A 130 -7.13 12.53 4.90
CA HIS A 130 -8.37 12.32 4.14
C HIS A 130 -8.57 10.86 3.73
N LEU A 131 -7.49 10.17 3.34
CA LEU A 131 -7.52 8.75 3.07
C LEU A 131 -7.85 7.90 4.29
N LEU A 132 -7.35 8.28 5.46
CA LEU A 132 -7.67 7.62 6.72
C LEU A 132 -9.17 7.78 7.03
N PHE A 133 -9.72 8.98 6.90
CA PHE A 133 -11.17 9.20 7.06
C PHE A 133 -11.97 8.40 6.05
N TYR A 134 -11.57 8.36 4.79
CA TYR A 134 -12.19 7.54 3.76
C TYR A 134 -12.20 6.06 4.15
N PHE A 135 -11.06 5.52 4.59
CA PHE A 135 -10.97 4.14 5.04
C PHE A 135 -11.86 3.86 6.25
N LEU A 136 -11.88 4.76 7.25
CA LEU A 136 -12.74 4.62 8.42
C LEU A 136 -14.24 4.67 8.07
N THR A 137 -14.65 5.55 7.15
CA THR A 137 -16.04 5.60 6.68
C THR A 137 -16.43 4.32 5.96
N LEU A 138 -15.58 3.77 5.11
CA LEU A 138 -15.81 2.48 4.48
C LEU A 138 -15.95 1.35 5.51
N LEU A 139 -15.04 1.29 6.47
CA LEU A 139 -15.07 0.28 7.52
C LEU A 139 -16.38 0.39 8.32
N PHE A 140 -16.83 1.60 8.65
CA PHE A 140 -18.09 1.82 9.35
C PHE A 140 -19.30 1.39 8.52
N ILE A 141 -19.34 1.71 7.23
CA ILE A 141 -20.41 1.29 6.31
C ILE A 141 -20.45 -0.24 6.22
N PHE A 142 -19.31 -0.89 6.03
CA PHE A 142 -19.24 -2.36 5.99
C PHE A 142 -19.69 -2.99 7.30
N PHE A 143 -19.32 -2.39 8.42
CA PHE A 143 -19.71 -2.86 9.75
C PHE A 143 -21.23 -2.81 9.97
N ILE A 144 -21.93 -1.78 9.48
CA ILE A 144 -23.38 -1.63 9.65
C ILE A 144 -24.17 -2.48 8.65
N PHE A 145 -23.79 -2.48 7.38
CA PHE A 145 -24.59 -3.07 6.31
C PHE A 145 -24.39 -4.57 6.13
N LEU A 146 -23.25 -5.10 6.57
CA LEU A 146 -23.00 -6.52 6.50
C LEU A 146 -23.35 -7.16 7.83
N ASN A 147 -24.58 -7.71 7.89
CA ASN A 147 -24.99 -8.56 9.00
C ASN A 147 -23.93 -9.65 9.21
N PHE A 148 -23.51 -9.80 10.47
CA PHE A 148 -22.32 -10.52 10.95
C PHE A 148 -22.36 -12.05 10.80
N ASP A 149 -22.81 -12.58 9.68
CA ASP A 149 -22.64 -14.01 9.38
C ASP A 149 -21.19 -14.36 9.00
N ASN A 150 -20.38 -13.36 8.64
CA ASN A 150 -18.97 -13.53 8.33
C ASN A 150 -18.10 -13.04 9.50
N ASN A 151 -17.01 -13.77 9.79
CA ASN A 151 -16.03 -13.36 10.78
C ASN A 151 -15.48 -11.97 10.47
N PHE A 152 -15.49 -11.05 11.44
CA PHE A 152 -14.95 -9.69 11.31
C PHE A 152 -13.55 -9.65 10.68
N SER A 153 -12.67 -10.61 11.03
CA SER A 153 -11.32 -10.72 10.50
C SER A 153 -11.29 -10.91 8.97
N GLU A 154 -12.21 -11.70 8.42
CA GLU A 154 -12.30 -11.97 6.99
C GLU A 154 -12.81 -10.76 6.20
N LEU A 155 -13.81 -10.06 6.73
CA LEU A 155 -14.32 -8.83 6.15
C LEU A 155 -13.25 -7.73 6.17
N PHE A 156 -12.57 -7.58 7.28
CA PHE A 156 -11.50 -6.60 7.43
C PHE A 156 -10.37 -6.86 6.45
N LEU A 157 -9.96 -8.12 6.27
CA LEU A 157 -8.97 -8.52 5.28
C LEU A 157 -9.44 -8.21 3.86
N SER A 158 -10.67 -8.56 3.51
CA SER A 158 -11.21 -8.31 2.15
C SER A 158 -11.27 -6.82 1.83
N LEU A 159 -11.66 -5.99 2.81
CA LEU A 159 -11.71 -4.54 2.68
C LEU A 159 -10.31 -3.94 2.52
N THR A 160 -9.38 -4.27 3.40
CA THR A 160 -8.00 -3.77 3.33
C THR A 160 -7.30 -4.23 2.05
N SER A 161 -7.52 -5.47 1.64
CA SER A 161 -6.97 -6.04 0.41
C SER A 161 -7.49 -5.33 -0.84
N SER A 162 -8.80 -4.99 -0.89
CA SER A 162 -9.38 -4.27 -2.02
C SER A 162 -8.89 -2.83 -2.09
N VAL A 163 -8.83 -2.12 -0.95
CA VAL A 163 -8.39 -0.72 -0.88
C VAL A 163 -6.89 -0.59 -1.17
N SER A 164 -6.07 -1.53 -0.68
CA SER A 164 -4.63 -1.57 -0.97
C SER A 164 -4.26 -2.15 -2.34
N ASN A 165 -5.26 -2.70 -3.06
CA ASN A 165 -5.08 -3.34 -4.37
C ASN A 165 -4.12 -4.55 -4.38
N ILE A 166 -4.00 -5.24 -3.26
CA ILE A 166 -3.14 -6.43 -3.14
C ILE A 166 -3.84 -7.66 -3.73
N GLY A 167 -5.18 -7.77 -3.56
CA GLY A 167 -5.96 -8.84 -4.16
C GLY A 167 -5.97 -10.14 -3.34
N PHE A 168 -5.67 -10.08 -2.04
CA PHE A 168 -5.83 -11.24 -1.16
C PHE A 168 -7.31 -11.47 -0.83
N SER A 169 -7.76 -12.69 -0.97
CA SER A 169 -9.10 -13.13 -0.56
C SER A 169 -9.04 -14.44 0.20
N LEU A 170 -9.90 -14.57 1.21
CA LEU A 170 -10.24 -15.86 1.79
C LEU A 170 -11.43 -16.41 0.99
N ASN A 171 -11.48 -17.70 0.76
CA ASN A 171 -12.42 -18.38 -0.17
C ASN A 171 -13.91 -18.19 0.13
N ASN A 172 -14.27 -17.47 1.19
CA ASN A 172 -15.64 -17.37 1.72
C ASN A 172 -16.38 -16.08 1.34
N ASN A 173 -15.83 -15.26 0.43
CA ASN A 173 -16.52 -14.03 0.05
C ASN A 173 -17.84 -14.32 -0.66
N SER A 174 -18.95 -13.79 -0.14
CA SER A 174 -20.24 -13.87 -0.80
C SER A 174 -20.17 -13.20 -2.19
N LYS A 175 -20.79 -13.81 -3.20
CA LYS A 175 -20.79 -13.30 -4.59
C LYS A 175 -21.30 -11.85 -4.70
N ASN A 176 -22.18 -11.45 -3.79
CA ASN A 176 -22.78 -10.10 -3.78
C ASN A 176 -21.78 -9.00 -3.36
N LEU A 177 -20.78 -9.35 -2.54
CA LEU A 177 -19.75 -8.40 -2.10
C LEU A 177 -18.64 -8.20 -3.13
N SER A 178 -18.45 -9.14 -4.05
CA SER A 178 -17.38 -9.07 -5.04
C SER A 178 -17.48 -7.83 -5.94
N PHE A 179 -18.71 -7.39 -6.27
CA PHE A 179 -18.92 -6.18 -7.08
C PHE A 179 -18.50 -4.91 -6.36
N ILE A 180 -18.82 -4.81 -5.06
CA ILE A 180 -18.43 -3.65 -4.23
C ILE A 180 -16.91 -3.59 -4.10
N PHE A 181 -16.26 -4.72 -3.84
CA PHE A 181 -14.79 -4.79 -3.79
C PHE A 181 -14.15 -4.42 -5.12
N LEU A 182 -14.75 -4.79 -6.25
CA LEU A 182 -14.27 -4.39 -7.56
C LEU A 182 -14.29 -2.87 -7.74
N ILE A 183 -15.35 -2.19 -7.29
CA ILE A 183 -15.42 -0.71 -7.32
C ILE A 183 -14.33 -0.12 -6.42
N LEU A 184 -14.11 -0.68 -5.22
CA LEU A 184 -13.08 -0.21 -4.30
C LEU A 184 -11.68 -0.34 -4.88
N VAL A 185 -11.39 -1.40 -5.61
CA VAL A 185 -10.11 -1.60 -6.31
C VAL A 185 -9.83 -0.51 -7.34
N MET A 186 -10.86 0.13 -7.93
CA MET A 186 -10.66 1.23 -8.86
C MET A 186 -10.14 2.51 -8.18
N ILE A 187 -10.42 2.67 -6.88
CA ILE A 187 -9.98 3.83 -6.09
C ILE A 187 -8.63 3.49 -5.47
N GLY A 188 -7.58 4.11 -5.96
CA GLY A 188 -6.21 3.90 -5.45
C GLY A 188 -5.93 4.70 -4.18
N GLY A 189 -4.80 4.40 -3.56
CA GLY A 189 -4.30 5.12 -2.37
C GLY A 189 -3.72 6.50 -2.66
N SER A 190 -2.86 6.96 -1.75
CA SER A 190 -2.18 8.24 -1.85
C SER A 190 -1.30 8.34 -3.10
N PHE A 191 -0.90 9.55 -3.46
CA PHE A 191 -0.16 9.81 -4.69
C PHE A 191 1.14 9.01 -4.79
N PHE A 192 1.86 8.84 -3.69
CA PHE A 192 3.12 8.10 -3.63
C PHE A 192 2.99 6.69 -3.04
N SER A 193 1.78 6.19 -2.84
CA SER A 193 1.55 4.82 -2.37
C SER A 193 1.93 3.78 -3.44
N THR A 194 2.14 2.55 -3.01
CA THR A 194 2.38 1.41 -3.92
C THR A 194 1.09 0.83 -4.48
N SER A 195 -0.09 1.19 -3.91
CA SER A 195 -1.38 0.74 -4.42
C SER A 195 -1.61 1.19 -5.85
N SER A 196 -2.28 0.38 -6.65
CA SER A 196 -2.71 0.71 -8.01
C SER A 196 -4.04 1.50 -8.01
N GLY A 197 -4.64 1.72 -9.16
CA GLY A 197 -5.92 2.41 -9.29
C GLY A 197 -5.81 3.92 -9.53
N ILE A 198 -6.96 4.58 -9.59
CA ILE A 198 -7.04 6.04 -9.78
C ILE A 198 -6.68 6.70 -8.45
N ARG A 199 -5.66 7.54 -8.45
CA ARG A 199 -5.18 8.21 -7.23
C ARG A 199 -6.30 9.03 -6.57
N PHE A 200 -6.42 8.88 -5.25
CA PHE A 200 -7.45 9.54 -4.46
C PHE A 200 -7.52 11.05 -4.69
N LEU A 201 -6.37 11.73 -4.77
CA LEU A 201 -6.30 13.16 -5.06
C LEU A 201 -6.97 13.54 -6.39
N LYS A 202 -6.86 12.71 -7.42
CA LYS A 202 -7.51 12.99 -8.71
C LYS A 202 -9.03 12.89 -8.60
N ILE A 203 -9.53 11.97 -7.81
CA ILE A 203 -10.97 11.83 -7.57
C ILE A 203 -11.46 13.02 -6.75
N TYR A 204 -10.73 13.37 -5.68
CA TYR A 204 -11.07 14.50 -4.82
C TYR A 204 -11.06 15.87 -5.56
N SER A 205 -10.18 16.04 -6.55
CA SER A 205 -10.10 17.27 -7.35
C SER A 205 -11.21 17.41 -8.39
N LEU A 206 -12.01 16.36 -8.63
CA LEU A 206 -13.16 16.41 -9.53
C LEU A 206 -14.44 16.90 -8.86
N PHE A 207 -14.46 16.91 -7.54
CA PHE A 207 -15.55 17.41 -6.70
C PHE A 207 -15.16 18.71 -6.01
#